data_a798527f5275b125b648609b414965b0
#
_entry.id   a798527f5275b125b648609b414965b0
#
_cell.length_a   1.000
_cell.length_b   1.000
_cell.length_c   1.000
_cell.angle_alpha   90.00
_cell.angle_beta   90.00
_cell.angle_gamma   90.00
#
_symmetry.space_group_name_H-M   'P 1'
#
loop_
_entity.id
_entity.type
_entity.pdbx_description
1 polymer ?
#
loop_
_entity_poly.entity_id
_entity_poly.type
_entity_poly.pdbx_seq_one_letter_code
_entity_poly.pdbx_strand_id
1 'polypeptide(L)'
;MKKLIILSFSMFLAIITSALSKDFKINDVEKIGFQKGDQQFYQMIGAIDGWGGTLDGDTIEVYFFESKKKINDAFFKSQVPGDTWKDYCKKDNVALISKGKNACKALKKLK
;
A
#
# COMPACT_ATOMS: atom_id res chain seq x y z
N MET A 1 28.26 -0.48 -36.07
CA MET A 1 28.58 0.64 -35.18
C MET A 1 27.37 1.44 -34.82
N LYS A 2 26.67 1.94 -35.78
CA LYS A 2 25.46 2.72 -35.54
C LYS A 2 24.38 1.93 -34.80
N LYS A 3 24.32 0.65 -35.06
CA LYS A 3 23.36 -0.24 -34.45
C LYS A 3 23.52 -0.36 -32.94
N LEU A 4 24.74 -0.27 -32.48
CA LEU A 4 25.01 -0.36 -31.05
C LEU A 4 24.41 0.79 -30.29
N ILE A 5 24.43 1.97 -30.87
CA ILE A 5 23.88 3.15 -30.27
C ILE A 5 22.37 3.00 -30.05
N ILE A 6 21.70 2.46 -31.04
CA ILE A 6 20.26 2.26 -30.99
C ILE A 6 19.88 1.29 -29.88
N LEU A 7 20.63 0.23 -29.73
CA LEU A 7 20.40 -0.75 -28.68
C LEU A 7 20.53 -0.14 -27.32
N SER A 8 21.47 0.77 -27.13
CA SER A 8 21.65 1.45 -25.85
C SER A 8 20.43 2.24 -25.46
N PHE A 9 19.81 2.91 -26.39
CA PHE A 9 18.60 3.67 -26.11
C PHE A 9 17.46 2.78 -25.61
N SER A 10 17.29 1.65 -26.25
CA SER A 10 16.21 0.73 -25.86
C SER A 10 16.38 0.25 -24.45
N MET A 11 17.58 -0.10 -24.07
CA MET A 11 17.87 -0.56 -22.72
C MET A 11 17.61 0.53 -21.69
N PHE A 12 17.96 1.73 -22.02
CA PHE A 12 17.78 2.87 -21.14
C PHE A 12 16.31 3.11 -20.83
N LEU A 13 15.45 3.03 -21.82
CA LEU A 13 14.01 3.19 -21.62
C LEU A 13 13.43 2.11 -20.72
N ALA A 14 13.88 0.89 -20.87
CA ALA A 14 13.41 -0.20 -20.04
C ALA A 14 13.73 0.05 -18.56
N ILE A 15 14.89 0.57 -18.28
CA ILE A 15 15.29 0.87 -16.91
C ILE A 15 14.39 1.93 -16.29
N ILE A 16 14.08 2.97 -17.03
CA ILE A 16 13.22 4.04 -16.54
C ILE A 16 11.82 3.50 -16.20
N THR A 17 11.29 2.66 -17.08
CA THR A 17 9.96 2.11 -16.88
C THR A 17 9.88 1.28 -15.62
N SER A 18 10.89 0.48 -15.32
CA SER A 18 10.87 -0.41 -14.16
C SER A 18 10.96 0.31 -12.82
N ALA A 19 11.30 1.59 -12.81
CA ALA A 19 11.47 2.33 -11.57
C ALA A 19 10.22 3.03 -11.07
N LEU A 20 9.08 2.93 -11.77
CA LEU A 20 7.94 3.82 -11.55
C LEU A 20 7.06 3.51 -10.35
N SER A 21 6.79 2.28 -10.02
CA SER A 21 5.91 1.99 -8.89
C SER A 21 6.05 0.56 -8.42
N LYS A 22 5.59 0.32 -7.20
CA LYS A 22 5.53 -1.02 -6.64
C LYS A 22 4.09 -1.41 -6.43
N ASP A 23 3.84 -2.70 -6.53
CA ASP A 23 2.55 -3.31 -6.45
C ASP A 23 2.56 -4.30 -5.28
N PHE A 24 2.30 -3.78 -4.09
CA PHE A 24 2.37 -4.57 -2.88
C PHE A 24 1.14 -5.45 -2.70
N LYS A 25 1.34 -6.58 -2.04
CA LYS A 25 0.32 -7.54 -1.68
C LYS A 25 0.38 -7.85 -0.21
N ILE A 26 -0.60 -8.60 0.28
CA ILE A 26 -0.69 -8.92 1.70
C ILE A 26 0.61 -9.55 2.24
N ASN A 27 1.26 -10.40 1.47
CA ASN A 27 2.51 -11.01 1.89
C ASN A 27 3.61 -9.99 2.20
N ASP A 28 3.62 -8.89 1.48
CA ASP A 28 4.62 -7.84 1.71
C ASP A 28 4.40 -7.16 3.05
N VAL A 29 3.15 -6.95 3.42
CA VAL A 29 2.82 -6.33 4.71
C VAL A 29 3.07 -7.31 5.84
N GLU A 30 2.84 -8.59 5.62
CA GLU A 30 3.18 -9.61 6.62
C GLU A 30 4.68 -9.63 6.92
N LYS A 31 5.52 -9.34 5.93
CA LYS A 31 6.97 -9.29 6.14
C LYS A 31 7.42 -8.16 7.06
N ILE A 32 6.63 -7.12 7.22
CA ILE A 32 6.95 -6.03 8.15
C ILE A 32 6.27 -6.20 9.50
N GLY A 33 5.65 -7.36 9.74
CA GLY A 33 5.12 -7.71 11.05
C GLY A 33 3.61 -7.75 11.16
N PHE A 34 2.88 -7.61 10.05
CA PHE A 34 1.42 -7.69 10.08
C PHE A 34 0.96 -9.09 10.43
N GLN A 35 0.11 -9.18 11.44
CA GLN A 35 -0.54 -10.43 11.82
C GLN A 35 -1.96 -10.40 11.27
N LYS A 36 -2.18 -11.18 10.22
CA LYS A 36 -3.40 -11.20 9.47
C LYS A 36 -4.54 -11.84 10.27
N GLY A 37 -5.66 -11.13 10.34
CA GLY A 37 -6.89 -11.62 10.94
C GLY A 37 -7.92 -11.92 9.87
N ASP A 38 -9.08 -11.27 9.95
CA ASP A 38 -10.19 -11.54 9.04
C ASP A 38 -10.14 -10.70 7.79
N GLN A 39 -10.58 -11.28 6.68
CA GLN A 39 -10.71 -10.53 5.44
C GLN A 39 -11.85 -9.52 5.56
N GLN A 40 -11.65 -8.33 5.00
CA GLN A 40 -12.61 -7.24 5.05
C GLN A 40 -13.40 -7.13 3.76
N PHE A 41 -14.51 -6.39 3.80
CA PHE A 41 -15.27 -6.07 2.60
C PHE A 41 -14.56 -4.98 1.83
N TYR A 42 -13.68 -5.38 0.96
CA TYR A 42 -12.79 -4.45 0.27
C TYR A 42 -13.35 -3.92 -1.05
N GLN A 43 -14.30 -4.63 -1.66
CA GLN A 43 -14.84 -4.22 -2.97
C GLN A 43 -15.61 -2.91 -2.88
N MET A 44 -16.26 -2.65 -1.75
CA MET A 44 -17.07 -1.45 -1.57
C MET A 44 -16.27 -0.15 -1.70
N ILE A 45 -14.99 -0.20 -1.42
CA ILE A 45 -14.11 0.96 -1.51
C ILE A 45 -13.20 0.93 -2.72
N GLY A 46 -13.45 0.01 -3.65
CA GLY A 46 -12.67 -0.10 -4.87
C GLY A 46 -11.32 -0.79 -4.73
N ALA A 47 -11.09 -1.48 -3.62
CA ALA A 47 -9.86 -2.23 -3.39
C ALA A 47 -9.94 -3.60 -4.06
N ILE A 48 -8.79 -4.25 -4.24
CA ILE A 48 -8.70 -5.61 -4.78
C ILE A 48 -8.43 -6.64 -3.69
N ASP A 49 -8.10 -6.20 -2.49
CA ASP A 49 -7.93 -7.06 -1.32
C ASP A 49 -7.99 -6.21 -0.05
N GLY A 50 -8.33 -6.81 1.08
CA GLY A 50 -8.40 -6.11 2.34
C GLY A 50 -8.42 -7.05 3.53
N TRP A 51 -7.67 -6.71 4.58
CA TRP A 51 -7.52 -7.54 5.76
C TRP A 51 -7.50 -6.71 7.03
N GLY A 52 -8.18 -7.22 8.06
CA GLY A 52 -8.03 -6.73 9.41
C GLY A 52 -6.96 -7.53 10.12
N GLY A 53 -6.36 -6.95 11.14
CA GLY A 53 -5.33 -7.62 11.92
C GLY A 53 -4.58 -6.63 12.80
N THR A 54 -3.35 -6.98 13.15
CA THR A 54 -2.51 -6.12 13.98
C THR A 54 -1.17 -5.84 13.32
N LEU A 55 -0.67 -4.64 13.51
CA LEU A 55 0.65 -4.24 13.05
C LEU A 55 1.26 -3.34 14.11
N ASP A 56 2.42 -3.76 14.61
CA ASP A 56 3.16 -3.05 15.64
C ASP A 56 2.30 -2.69 16.86
N GLY A 57 1.44 -3.64 17.26
CA GLY A 57 0.58 -3.51 18.42
C GLY A 57 -0.76 -2.82 18.17
N ASP A 58 -0.96 -2.24 17.00
CA ASP A 58 -2.20 -1.55 16.67
C ASP A 58 -3.16 -2.46 15.91
N THR A 59 -4.45 -2.34 16.22
CA THR A 59 -5.49 -2.95 15.39
C THR A 59 -5.67 -2.11 14.14
N ILE A 60 -5.61 -2.76 12.98
CA ILE A 60 -5.66 -2.07 11.70
C ILE A 60 -6.57 -2.77 10.70
N GLU A 61 -6.91 -2.03 9.66
CA GLU A 61 -7.37 -2.59 8.40
C GLU A 61 -6.42 -2.10 7.30
N VAL A 62 -5.99 -3.01 6.46
CA VAL A 62 -5.09 -2.70 5.35
C VAL A 62 -5.76 -3.11 4.05
N TYR A 63 -5.71 -2.22 3.06
CA TYR A 63 -6.37 -2.42 1.77
C TYR A 63 -5.38 -2.26 0.65
N PHE A 64 -5.53 -3.11 -0.36
CA PHE A 64 -4.67 -3.12 -1.54
C PHE A 64 -5.49 -2.71 -2.75
N PHE A 65 -4.95 -1.80 -3.54
CA PHE A 65 -5.61 -1.26 -4.71
C PHE A 65 -4.86 -1.66 -5.97
N GLU A 66 -5.54 -1.59 -7.11
CA GLU A 66 -4.91 -1.90 -8.38
C GLU A 66 -3.74 -0.96 -8.66
N SER A 67 -3.87 0.30 -8.23
CA SER A 67 -2.82 1.29 -8.33
C SER A 67 -3.00 2.36 -7.27
N LYS A 68 -1.97 3.14 -7.04
CA LYS A 68 -2.01 4.27 -6.11
C LYS A 68 -3.16 5.23 -6.41
N LYS A 69 -3.45 5.43 -7.69
CA LYS A 69 -4.49 6.38 -8.12
C LYS A 69 -5.90 5.94 -7.73
N LYS A 70 -6.09 4.66 -7.46
CA LYS A 70 -7.40 4.13 -7.10
C LYS A 70 -7.74 4.33 -5.63
N ILE A 71 -6.79 4.75 -4.81
CA ILE A 71 -7.03 4.97 -3.40
C ILE A 71 -7.89 6.22 -3.22
N ASN A 72 -9.02 6.05 -2.55
CA ASN A 72 -9.89 7.17 -2.21
C ASN A 72 -9.49 7.75 -0.86
N ASP A 73 -8.57 8.72 -0.88
CA ASP A 73 -8.09 9.36 0.33
C ASP A 73 -9.21 9.97 1.16
N ALA A 74 -10.17 10.61 0.51
CA ALA A 74 -11.24 11.31 1.22
C ALA A 74 -12.05 10.35 2.07
N PHE A 75 -12.30 9.14 1.58
CA PHE A 75 -13.03 8.13 2.34
C PHE A 75 -12.30 7.81 3.66
N PHE A 76 -11.01 7.56 3.59
CA PHE A 76 -10.23 7.22 4.79
C PHE A 76 -10.07 8.42 5.71
N LYS A 77 -9.75 9.58 5.15
CA LYS A 77 -9.54 10.79 5.95
C LYS A 77 -10.79 11.23 6.69
N SER A 78 -11.96 10.92 6.16
CA SER A 78 -13.21 11.27 6.85
C SER A 78 -13.39 10.49 8.15
N GLN A 79 -12.64 9.43 8.35
CA GLN A 79 -12.77 8.57 9.53
C GLN A 79 -11.73 8.86 10.61
N VAL A 80 -10.74 9.70 10.31
CA VAL A 80 -9.65 9.96 11.26
C VAL A 80 -9.43 11.47 11.44
N PRO A 81 -9.14 11.94 12.66
CA PRO A 81 -9.30 11.18 13.89
C PRO A 81 -10.79 11.01 14.22
N GLY A 82 -11.16 9.84 14.71
CA GLY A 82 -12.54 9.53 15.06
C GLY A 82 -12.60 8.71 16.34
N ASP A 83 -13.79 8.22 16.66
CA ASP A 83 -13.98 7.43 17.88
C ASP A 83 -13.26 6.09 17.77
N THR A 84 -13.27 5.49 16.58
CA THR A 84 -12.66 4.17 16.36
C THR A 84 -11.27 4.29 15.73
N TRP A 85 -11.18 5.02 14.61
CA TRP A 85 -9.94 5.12 13.85
C TRP A 85 -9.19 6.38 14.21
N LYS A 86 -7.88 6.24 14.46
CA LYS A 86 -7.05 7.34 14.93
C LYS A 86 -6.02 7.80 13.92
N ASP A 87 -5.65 6.95 12.98
CA ASP A 87 -4.59 7.27 12.03
C ASP A 87 -4.88 6.63 10.66
N TYR A 88 -4.40 7.27 9.61
CA TYR A 88 -4.49 6.79 8.25
C TYR A 88 -3.19 7.09 7.52
N CYS A 89 -2.73 6.14 6.73
CA CYS A 89 -1.55 6.31 5.89
C CYS A 89 -1.66 5.45 4.64
N LYS A 90 -0.82 5.77 3.67
CA LYS A 90 -0.74 5.00 2.44
C LYS A 90 0.70 4.94 1.96
N LYS A 91 0.99 3.90 1.21
CA LYS A 91 2.28 3.73 0.54
C LYS A 91 2.04 2.96 -0.75
N ASP A 92 2.37 3.57 -1.89
CA ASP A 92 2.08 3.03 -3.22
C ASP A 92 0.61 2.59 -3.31
N ASN A 93 0.32 1.34 -3.60
CA ASN A 93 -1.05 0.85 -3.76
C ASN A 93 -1.72 0.41 -2.44
N VAL A 94 -1.08 0.67 -1.31
CA VAL A 94 -1.57 0.22 -0.01
C VAL A 94 -2.14 1.38 0.79
N ALA A 95 -3.34 1.18 1.35
CA ALA A 95 -3.96 2.11 2.30
C ALA A 95 -4.18 1.39 3.62
N LEU A 96 -3.86 2.05 4.72
CA LEU A 96 -3.95 1.48 6.05
C LEU A 96 -4.65 2.45 7.00
N ILE A 97 -5.63 1.95 7.74
CA ILE A 97 -6.31 2.73 8.78
C ILE A 97 -6.11 2.01 10.11
N SER A 98 -5.83 2.77 11.16
CA SER A 98 -5.35 2.22 12.42
C SER A 98 -6.05 2.83 13.62
N LYS A 99 -6.20 2.01 14.66
CA LYS A 99 -6.70 2.47 15.96
C LYS A 99 -5.61 3.09 16.83
N GLY A 100 -4.35 3.06 16.36
CA GLY A 100 -3.21 3.62 17.08
C GLY A 100 -2.28 4.37 16.13
N LYS A 101 -1.17 4.86 16.67
CA LYS A 101 -0.22 5.68 15.92
C LYS A 101 1.03 4.94 15.46
N ASN A 102 1.17 3.67 15.82
CA ASN A 102 2.40 2.92 15.53
C ASN A 102 2.39 2.25 14.15
N ALA A 103 1.22 1.79 13.72
CA ALA A 103 1.12 1.04 12.47
C ALA A 103 1.57 1.84 11.25
N CYS A 104 1.24 3.12 11.19
CA CYS A 104 1.66 3.96 10.07
C CYS A 104 3.17 4.16 10.03
N LYS A 105 3.82 4.17 11.19
CA LYS A 105 5.28 4.19 11.22
C LYS A 105 5.86 2.90 10.66
N ALA A 106 5.25 1.78 11.01
CA ALA A 106 5.69 0.48 10.51
C ALA A 106 5.50 0.36 9.00
N LEU A 107 4.43 0.94 8.46
CA LEU A 107 4.15 0.88 7.03
C LEU A 107 5.27 1.50 6.20
N LYS A 108 6.00 2.45 6.74
CA LYS A 108 7.13 3.08 6.05
C LYS A 108 8.24 2.08 5.73
N LYS A 109 8.29 0.96 6.42
CA LYS A 109 9.30 -0.09 6.19
C LYS A 109 8.97 -0.96 4.98
N LEU A 110 7.79 -0.82 4.44
CA LEU A 110 7.36 -1.60 3.28
C LEU A 110 8.24 -1.27 2.07
N LYS A 111 8.77 -2.31 1.42
CA LYS A 111 9.66 -2.14 0.27
C LYS A 111 9.30 -3.04 -0.88
#